data_083645b3281a184b4d4280be35f67a6e
#
_entry.id   083645b3281a184b4d4280be35f67a6e
#
_cell.length_a   1.000
_cell.length_b   1.000
_cell.length_c   1.000
_cell.angle_alpha   90.00
_cell.angle_beta   90.00
_cell.angle_gamma   90.00
#
_symmetry.space_group_name_H-M   'P 1'
#
loop_
_entity.id
_entity.type
_entity.pdbx_description
1 polymer ?
#
loop_
_entity_poly.entity_id
_entity_poly.type
_entity_poly.pdbx_seq_one_letter_code
_entity_poly.pdbx_strand_id
1 'polypeptide(L)'
;MSANFSDEGYRDAVKQNYDFSEWAGRTKEGTRDVHLSGFALPARAETLEVAEREDQTPASRQNRVMRYICVSPPGSQRRIKTTIFECKSVDDAHETLIDVVMTYMARKLPRCETTGLAIGDICFGSHGEVNLSVIFARFNILVEIKSATPGPIPVDEFARRIDALILNQFRAQAPG
;
A
#
# COMPACT_ATOMS: atom_id res chain seq x y z
N MET A 1 0.14 5.56 -36.41
CA MET A 1 0.44 6.82 -35.73
C MET A 1 0.69 6.48 -34.27
N SER A 2 1.96 6.41 -33.85
CA SER A 2 2.31 6.21 -32.42
C SER A 2 2.17 7.54 -31.72
N ALA A 3 1.21 7.67 -30.82
CA ALA A 3 1.14 8.82 -29.95
C ALA A 3 2.34 8.76 -29.00
N ASN A 4 3.29 9.66 -29.16
CA ASN A 4 4.29 9.94 -28.14
C ASN A 4 3.58 10.64 -26.98
N PHE A 5 3.05 9.86 -26.05
CA PHE A 5 2.68 10.40 -24.76
C PHE A 5 3.99 10.77 -24.05
N SER A 6 4.16 12.03 -23.68
CA SER A 6 5.15 12.40 -22.68
C SER A 6 4.81 11.68 -21.39
N ASP A 7 5.80 11.35 -20.55
CA ASP A 7 5.57 10.69 -19.25
C ASP A 7 4.53 11.44 -18.41
N GLU A 8 4.48 12.76 -18.54
CA GLU A 8 3.55 13.64 -17.86
C GLU A 8 2.10 13.46 -18.38
N GLY A 9 1.90 13.39 -19.69
CA GLY A 9 0.58 13.14 -20.28
C GLY A 9 0.04 11.75 -19.97
N TYR A 10 0.90 10.75 -19.83
CA TYR A 10 0.50 9.43 -19.37
C TYR A 10 0.08 9.44 -17.90
N ARG A 11 0.83 10.13 -17.04
CA ARG A 11 0.50 10.29 -15.62
C ARG A 11 -0.85 10.96 -15.41
N ASP A 12 -1.14 12.03 -16.16
CA ASP A 12 -2.42 12.72 -16.09
C ASP A 12 -3.58 11.85 -16.53
N ALA A 13 -3.41 11.05 -17.59
CA ALA A 13 -4.40 10.08 -18.02
C ALA A 13 -4.67 9.01 -16.95
N VAL A 14 -3.63 8.55 -16.24
CA VAL A 14 -3.77 7.62 -15.12
C VAL A 14 -4.52 8.28 -13.97
N LYS A 15 -4.17 9.51 -13.57
CA LYS A 15 -4.89 10.27 -12.54
C LYS A 15 -6.37 10.40 -12.86
N GLN A 16 -6.71 10.77 -14.08
CA GLN A 16 -8.09 10.86 -14.53
C GLN A 16 -8.80 9.50 -14.48
N ASN A 17 -8.15 8.44 -14.95
CA ASN A 17 -8.72 7.08 -14.94
C ASN A 17 -9.02 6.57 -13.53
N TYR A 18 -8.24 6.97 -12.53
CA TYR A 18 -8.38 6.54 -11.14
C TYR A 18 -9.19 7.53 -10.27
N ASP A 19 -9.80 8.56 -10.86
CA ASP A 19 -10.59 9.58 -10.15
C ASP A 19 -9.78 10.28 -9.05
N PHE A 20 -8.50 10.62 -9.37
CA PHE A 20 -7.54 11.16 -8.41
C PHE A 20 -8.02 12.42 -7.68
N SER A 21 -8.78 13.27 -8.38
CA SER A 21 -9.33 14.51 -7.79
C SER A 21 -10.29 14.27 -6.61
N GLU A 22 -10.86 13.06 -6.51
CA GLU A 22 -11.77 12.69 -5.43
C GLU A 22 -11.05 12.15 -4.17
N TRP A 23 -9.75 11.86 -4.29
CA TRP A 23 -9.02 11.17 -3.22
C TRP A 23 -8.84 12.05 -1.98
N ALA A 24 -8.63 13.35 -2.16
CA ALA A 24 -8.47 14.30 -1.05
C ALA A 24 -9.68 14.28 -0.09
N GLY A 25 -10.90 14.12 -0.62
CA GLY A 25 -12.11 14.03 0.21
C GLY A 25 -12.27 12.73 0.99
N ARG A 26 -11.44 11.72 0.75
CA ARG A 26 -11.48 10.42 1.45
C ARG A 26 -10.68 10.41 2.74
N THR A 27 -9.65 11.26 2.83
CA THR A 27 -8.86 11.44 4.05
C THR A 27 -9.53 12.48 4.93
N LYS A 28 -9.71 12.20 6.21
CA LYS A 28 -10.33 13.14 7.16
C LYS A 28 -9.49 14.40 7.28
N GLU A 29 -10.13 15.55 7.18
CA GLU A 29 -9.51 16.85 7.44
C GLU A 29 -8.89 16.89 8.84
N GLY A 30 -7.75 17.57 8.95
CA GLY A 30 -7.02 17.70 10.21
C GLY A 30 -6.26 16.44 10.64
N THR A 31 -6.22 15.41 9.80
CA THR A 31 -5.38 14.24 10.04
C THR A 31 -3.93 14.63 9.93
N ARG A 32 -3.18 14.41 11.00
CA ARG A 32 -1.73 14.63 11.02
C ARG A 32 -1.01 13.47 10.33
N ASP A 33 0.23 13.74 9.93
CA ASP A 33 1.09 12.69 9.40
C ASP A 33 1.40 11.63 10.46
N VAL A 34 1.46 10.39 10.04
CA VAL A 34 1.84 9.24 10.86
C VAL A 34 3.33 9.00 10.69
N HIS A 35 4.04 8.88 11.81
CA HIS A 35 5.43 8.48 11.82
C HIS A 35 5.56 7.01 12.20
N LEU A 36 6.22 6.24 11.34
CA LEU A 36 6.44 4.82 11.53
C LEU A 36 7.74 4.50 12.29
N SER A 37 8.23 5.44 13.13
CA SER A 37 9.35 5.17 14.02
C SER A 37 9.00 4.02 14.98
N GLY A 38 9.83 2.98 15.01
CA GLY A 38 9.56 1.78 15.78
C GLY A 38 8.48 0.84 15.21
N PHE A 39 7.87 1.19 14.07
CA PHE A 39 6.94 0.29 13.39
C PHE A 39 7.68 -0.97 12.93
N ALA A 40 7.11 -2.12 13.25
CA ALA A 40 7.55 -3.41 12.75
C ALA A 40 6.36 -4.36 12.66
N LEU A 41 6.34 -5.17 11.62
CA LEU A 41 5.45 -6.33 11.60
C LEU A 41 5.92 -7.30 12.70
N PRO A 42 4.98 -7.94 13.44
CA PRO A 42 5.35 -8.97 14.40
C PRO A 42 6.20 -10.05 13.72
N ALA A 43 7.35 -10.38 14.28
CA ALA A 43 8.29 -11.33 13.70
C ALA A 43 7.64 -12.69 13.42
N ARG A 44 6.69 -13.08 14.26
CA ARG A 44 5.90 -14.31 14.09
C ARG A 44 4.47 -14.11 14.61
N ALA A 45 3.52 -14.64 13.86
CA ALA A 45 2.13 -14.81 14.28
C ALA A 45 1.66 -16.19 13.85
N GLU A 46 0.50 -16.64 14.31
CA GLU A 46 -0.03 -17.99 14.00
C GLU A 46 -0.02 -18.33 12.50
N THR A 47 -0.31 -17.35 11.67
CA THR A 47 -0.45 -17.52 10.22
C THR A 47 0.68 -16.90 9.40
N LEU A 48 1.65 -16.26 10.04
CA LEU A 48 2.65 -15.45 9.33
C LEU A 48 3.99 -15.40 10.09
N GLU A 49 5.08 -15.46 9.33
CA GLU A 49 6.44 -15.24 9.82
C GLU A 49 7.15 -14.24 8.91
N VAL A 50 7.80 -13.24 9.49
CA VAL A 50 8.66 -12.30 8.75
C VAL A 50 10.00 -12.98 8.50
N ALA A 51 10.25 -13.34 7.25
CA ALA A 51 11.49 -13.99 6.82
C ALA A 51 12.61 -12.98 6.54
N GLU A 52 12.25 -11.83 5.94
CA GLU A 52 13.22 -10.78 5.57
C GLU A 52 12.62 -9.40 5.86
N ARG A 53 13.45 -8.49 6.32
CA ARG A 53 13.10 -7.08 6.52
C ARG A 53 14.21 -6.19 6.01
N GLU A 54 13.84 -5.17 5.27
CA GLU A 54 14.71 -4.09 4.83
C GLU A 54 14.04 -2.76 5.23
N ASP A 55 14.80 -1.84 5.80
CA ASP A 55 14.35 -0.50 6.17
C ASP A 55 15.35 0.50 5.59
N GLN A 56 14.90 1.20 4.56
CA GLN A 56 15.69 2.21 3.87
C GLN A 56 15.15 3.60 4.25
N THR A 57 15.91 4.29 5.07
CA THR A 57 15.69 5.72 5.33
C THR A 57 16.64 6.50 4.42
N PRO A 58 16.13 7.14 3.37
CA PRO A 58 16.98 7.85 2.42
C PRO A 58 17.64 9.07 3.05
N ALA A 59 18.86 9.38 2.62
CA ALA A 59 19.68 10.47 3.15
C ALA A 59 19.09 11.87 2.89
N SER A 60 18.16 12.06 1.96
CA SER A 60 17.48 13.34 1.73
C SER A 60 16.25 13.20 0.82
N ARG A 61 15.16 13.86 1.15
CA ARG A 61 13.96 14.16 0.34
C ARG A 61 13.14 13.00 -0.23
N GLN A 62 13.57 11.76 -0.10
CA GLN A 62 12.81 10.59 -0.53
C GLN A 62 11.94 10.05 0.62
N ASN A 63 10.93 9.26 0.29
CA ASN A 63 10.09 8.59 1.26
C ASN A 63 10.89 7.47 1.97
N ARG A 64 10.66 7.27 3.26
CA ARG A 64 11.17 6.09 3.94
C ARG A 64 10.48 4.86 3.38
N VAL A 65 11.23 3.83 3.07
CA VAL A 65 10.70 2.60 2.47
C VAL A 65 11.06 1.40 3.34
N MET A 66 10.04 0.70 3.80
CA MET A 66 10.20 -0.57 4.50
C MET A 66 9.70 -1.72 3.63
N ARG A 67 10.53 -2.75 3.46
CA ARG A 67 10.17 -3.95 2.71
C ARG A 67 10.18 -5.16 3.62
N TYR A 68 9.18 -5.99 3.45
CA TYR A 68 9.05 -7.25 4.18
C TYR A 68 8.80 -8.39 3.21
N ILE A 69 9.45 -9.54 3.47
CA ILE A 69 9.07 -10.81 2.90
C ILE A 69 8.52 -11.66 4.04
N CYS A 70 7.25 -11.98 3.95
CA CYS A 70 6.55 -12.79 4.93
C CYS A 70 6.25 -14.18 4.36
N VAL A 71 6.34 -15.20 5.19
CA VAL A 71 5.99 -16.58 4.85
C VAL A 71 4.66 -16.93 5.52
N SER A 72 3.72 -17.50 4.77
CA SER A 72 2.39 -17.84 5.28
C SER A 72 1.87 -19.17 4.69
N PRO A 73 1.53 -20.16 5.52
CA PRO A 73 1.80 -20.23 6.97
C PRO A 73 3.31 -20.34 7.27
N PRO A 74 3.74 -20.13 8.51
CA PRO A 74 5.15 -20.32 8.91
C PRO A 74 5.71 -21.67 8.46
N GLY A 75 6.95 -21.64 7.92
CA GLY A 75 7.63 -22.83 7.39
C GLY A 75 7.19 -23.27 5.98
N SER A 76 6.22 -22.57 5.36
CA SER A 76 5.82 -22.85 3.97
C SER A 76 6.75 -22.16 2.96
N GLN A 77 6.58 -22.48 1.68
CA GLN A 77 7.25 -21.75 0.59
C GLN A 77 6.41 -20.55 0.09
N ARG A 78 5.21 -20.36 0.62
CA ARG A 78 4.31 -19.29 0.20
C ARG A 78 4.77 -17.97 0.79
N ARG A 79 4.95 -16.96 -0.05
CA ARG A 79 5.50 -15.66 0.34
C ARG A 79 4.55 -14.53 0.00
N ILE A 80 4.54 -13.52 0.87
CA ILE A 80 3.89 -12.24 0.66
C ILE A 80 4.98 -11.17 0.70
N LYS A 81 5.10 -10.39 -0.36
CA LYS A 81 5.96 -9.20 -0.40
C LYS A 81 5.14 -7.99 0.00
N THR A 82 5.69 -7.19 0.88
CA THR A 82 5.06 -5.96 1.34
C THR A 82 6.06 -4.82 1.25
N THR A 83 5.64 -3.72 0.64
CA THR A 83 6.40 -2.47 0.64
C THR A 83 5.54 -1.40 1.32
N ILE A 84 6.10 -0.71 2.29
CA ILE A 84 5.46 0.37 3.03
C ILE A 84 6.28 1.63 2.79
N PHE A 85 5.62 2.69 2.31
CA PHE A 85 6.21 4.00 2.10
C PHE A 85 5.66 4.95 3.17
N GLU A 86 6.53 5.52 3.98
CA GLU A 86 6.21 6.66 4.83
C GLU A 86 6.47 7.92 4.01
N CYS A 87 5.41 8.53 3.52
CA CYS A 87 5.44 9.71 2.68
C CYS A 87 5.46 10.99 3.54
N LYS A 88 5.82 12.12 2.95
CA LYS A 88 5.94 13.40 3.66
C LYS A 88 4.59 13.98 4.06
N SER A 89 3.55 13.67 3.29
CA SER A 89 2.19 14.15 3.48
C SER A 89 1.20 13.18 2.86
N VAL A 90 -0.08 13.38 3.14
CA VAL A 90 -1.18 12.67 2.49
C VAL A 90 -1.14 12.83 0.98
N ASP A 91 -0.92 14.06 0.48
CA ASP A 91 -0.84 14.32 -0.96
C ASP A 91 0.33 13.59 -1.61
N ASP A 92 1.50 13.54 -0.92
CA ASP A 92 2.66 12.78 -1.40
C ASP A 92 2.38 11.27 -1.44
N ALA A 93 1.60 10.74 -0.49
CA ALA A 93 1.17 9.35 -0.52
C ALA A 93 0.22 9.06 -1.70
N HIS A 94 -0.70 9.98 -2.01
CA HIS A 94 -1.58 9.88 -3.16
C HIS A 94 -0.81 9.92 -4.48
N GLU A 95 0.15 10.85 -4.62
CA GLU A 95 1.01 10.94 -5.80
C GLU A 95 1.89 9.69 -5.94
N THR A 96 2.46 9.19 -4.85
CA THR A 96 3.25 7.95 -4.84
C THR A 96 2.37 6.74 -5.20
N LEU A 97 1.09 6.72 -4.80
CA LEU A 97 0.16 5.66 -5.19
C LEU A 97 -0.09 5.67 -6.71
N ILE A 98 -0.20 6.84 -7.34
CA ILE A 98 -0.26 6.95 -8.81
C ILE A 98 0.99 6.34 -9.45
N ASP A 99 2.18 6.66 -8.94
CA ASP A 99 3.43 6.09 -9.47
C ASP A 99 3.45 4.56 -9.37
N VAL A 100 2.97 4.02 -8.25
CA VAL A 100 2.89 2.57 -8.06
C VAL A 100 1.88 1.94 -9.02
N VAL A 101 0.66 2.48 -9.17
CA VAL A 101 -0.33 1.90 -10.10
C VAL A 101 0.11 2.01 -11.56
N MET A 102 0.89 3.01 -11.94
CA MET A 102 1.49 3.13 -13.27
C MET A 102 2.42 1.94 -13.59
N THR A 103 3.07 1.35 -12.59
CA THR A 103 3.95 0.19 -12.80
C THR A 103 3.19 -1.08 -13.16
N TYR A 104 1.90 -1.14 -12.89
CA TYR A 104 1.09 -2.35 -13.16
C TYR A 104 0.74 -2.55 -14.63
N MET A 105 1.05 -1.61 -15.53
CA MET A 105 0.91 -1.70 -17.01
C MET A 105 -0.41 -2.34 -17.50
N ALA A 106 -1.40 -2.43 -16.65
CA ALA A 106 -2.59 -3.24 -16.84
C ALA A 106 -3.86 -2.38 -16.87
N ARG A 107 -4.98 -3.04 -17.05
CA ARG A 107 -6.31 -2.44 -16.88
C ARG A 107 -6.41 -1.74 -15.53
N LYS A 108 -7.24 -0.71 -15.45
CA LYS A 108 -7.60 -0.04 -14.18
C LYS A 108 -7.86 -1.09 -13.09
N LEU A 109 -7.09 -1.02 -12.01
CA LEU A 109 -7.29 -1.90 -10.86
C LEU A 109 -8.65 -1.61 -10.22
N PRO A 110 -9.40 -2.63 -9.79
CA PRO A 110 -10.68 -2.43 -9.12
C PRO A 110 -10.46 -1.81 -7.73
N ARG A 111 -11.44 -1.02 -7.29
CA ARG A 111 -11.50 -0.54 -5.91
C ARG A 111 -11.72 -1.72 -4.96
N CYS A 112 -11.02 -1.75 -3.83
CA CYS A 112 -11.15 -2.82 -2.84
C CYS A 112 -12.55 -2.92 -2.24
N GLU A 113 -13.28 -1.82 -2.16
CA GLU A 113 -14.64 -1.80 -1.67
C GLU A 113 -15.57 -2.71 -2.50
N THR A 114 -15.29 -2.88 -3.79
CA THR A 114 -16.07 -3.77 -4.67
C THR A 114 -15.88 -5.25 -4.36
N THR A 115 -14.80 -5.60 -3.66
CA THR A 115 -14.51 -6.97 -3.19
C THR A 115 -14.79 -7.16 -1.70
N GLY A 116 -15.39 -6.16 -1.03
CA GLY A 116 -15.68 -6.20 0.40
C GLY A 116 -14.46 -5.96 1.31
N LEU A 117 -13.35 -5.47 0.74
CA LEU A 117 -12.17 -5.10 1.50
C LEU A 117 -12.15 -3.59 1.77
N ALA A 118 -12.67 -3.19 2.92
CA ALA A 118 -12.70 -1.79 3.36
C ALA A 118 -11.46 -1.47 4.22
N ILE A 119 -10.39 -1.02 3.60
CA ILE A 119 -9.13 -0.59 4.26
C ILE A 119 -8.58 0.67 3.61
N GLY A 120 -7.70 1.35 4.32
CA GLY A 120 -7.11 2.60 3.81
C GLY A 120 -8.15 3.71 3.63
N ASP A 121 -7.70 4.83 3.14
CA ASP A 121 -8.52 5.93 2.63
C ASP A 121 -8.81 5.68 1.14
N ILE A 122 -7.81 5.15 0.43
CA ILE A 122 -7.84 4.74 -0.97
C ILE A 122 -7.28 3.31 -1.06
N CYS A 123 -8.02 2.40 -1.69
CA CYS A 123 -7.58 1.02 -1.86
C CYS A 123 -7.91 0.46 -3.25
N PHE A 124 -6.94 -0.24 -3.84
CA PHE A 124 -7.09 -0.98 -5.09
C PHE A 124 -6.61 -2.42 -4.91
N GLY A 125 -7.36 -3.36 -5.47
CA GLY A 125 -7.04 -4.79 -5.44
C GLY A 125 -6.67 -5.34 -6.81
N SER A 126 -6.29 -6.60 -6.87
CA SER A 126 -6.12 -7.31 -8.13
C SER A 126 -7.46 -7.67 -8.75
N HIS A 127 -7.45 -7.92 -10.06
CA HIS A 127 -8.62 -8.51 -10.74
C HIS A 127 -8.81 -9.97 -10.29
N GLY A 128 -10.06 -10.40 -10.15
CA GLY A 128 -10.45 -11.76 -9.79
C GLY A 128 -11.32 -11.83 -8.54
N GLU A 129 -11.66 -13.06 -8.14
CA GLU A 129 -12.51 -13.31 -6.97
C GLU A 129 -11.77 -13.11 -5.64
N VAL A 130 -10.45 -13.19 -5.67
CA VAL A 130 -9.57 -13.01 -4.50
C VAL A 130 -8.48 -11.99 -4.80
N ASN A 131 -8.13 -11.16 -3.84
CA ASN A 131 -7.04 -10.23 -4.00
C ASN A 131 -5.69 -10.94 -3.81
N LEU A 132 -4.91 -11.01 -4.89
CA LEU A 132 -3.52 -11.48 -4.89
C LEU A 132 -2.52 -10.33 -4.75
N SER A 133 -2.99 -9.11 -4.97
CA SER A 133 -2.29 -7.88 -4.64
C SER A 133 -3.27 -6.82 -4.17
N VAL A 134 -2.83 -6.02 -3.23
CA VAL A 134 -3.56 -4.88 -2.68
C VAL A 134 -2.61 -3.71 -2.56
N ILE A 135 -3.08 -2.54 -2.98
CA ILE A 135 -2.37 -1.28 -2.80
C ILE A 135 -3.33 -0.31 -2.11
N PHE A 136 -2.90 0.27 -1.01
CA PHE A 136 -3.74 1.25 -0.32
C PHE A 136 -2.93 2.39 0.28
N ALA A 137 -3.53 3.55 0.36
CA ALA A 137 -3.05 4.68 1.13
C ALA A 137 -3.90 4.84 2.40
N ARG A 138 -3.25 5.05 3.53
CA ARG A 138 -3.84 5.44 4.81
C ARG A 138 -3.04 6.62 5.36
N PHE A 139 -3.65 7.80 5.42
CA PHE A 139 -2.95 9.03 5.77
C PHE A 139 -1.77 9.26 4.80
N ASN A 140 -0.59 9.56 5.34
CA ASN A 140 0.66 9.67 4.58
C ASN A 140 1.39 8.33 4.36
N ILE A 141 0.75 7.21 4.63
CA ILE A 141 1.35 5.88 4.47
C ILE A 141 0.76 5.19 3.25
N LEU A 142 1.63 4.78 2.33
CA LEU A 142 1.27 3.93 1.19
C LEU A 142 1.77 2.50 1.44
N VAL A 143 0.92 1.53 1.18
CA VAL A 143 1.24 0.11 1.32
C VAL A 143 0.96 -0.64 0.04
N GLU A 144 1.92 -1.41 -0.42
CA GLU A 144 1.77 -2.37 -1.51
C GLU A 144 2.01 -3.78 -0.97
N ILE A 145 1.08 -4.69 -1.23
CA ILE A 145 1.13 -6.09 -0.79
C ILE A 145 0.92 -6.98 -2.02
N LYS A 146 1.80 -7.96 -2.20
CA LYS A 146 1.73 -8.90 -3.32
C LYS A 146 1.98 -10.33 -2.85
N SER A 147 1.13 -11.25 -3.29
CA SER A 147 1.46 -12.68 -3.27
C SER A 147 2.62 -12.95 -4.23
N ALA A 148 3.66 -13.62 -3.76
CA ALA A 148 4.96 -13.70 -4.46
C ALA A 148 5.42 -15.12 -4.79
N THR A 149 4.52 -16.10 -4.93
CA THR A 149 4.95 -17.49 -5.10
C THR A 149 4.16 -18.30 -6.11
N PRO A 150 4.70 -19.46 -6.50
CA PRO A 150 3.89 -20.47 -7.18
C PRO A 150 2.79 -20.98 -6.21
N GLY A 151 1.59 -20.52 -6.42
CA GLY A 151 0.41 -20.78 -5.60
C GLY A 151 -0.10 -19.47 -4.96
N PRO A 152 -1.18 -18.93 -5.51
CA PRO A 152 -1.71 -17.64 -5.06
C PRO A 152 -2.19 -17.71 -3.61
N ILE A 153 -1.82 -16.70 -2.81
CA ILE A 153 -2.29 -16.52 -1.44
C ILE A 153 -3.16 -15.25 -1.45
N PRO A 154 -4.43 -15.31 -1.02
CA PRO A 154 -5.21 -14.12 -0.75
C PRO A 154 -4.52 -13.23 0.27
N VAL A 155 -4.45 -11.93 -0.01
CA VAL A 155 -3.73 -10.98 0.86
C VAL A 155 -4.64 -10.10 1.70
N ASP A 156 -5.96 -10.27 1.61
CA ASP A 156 -6.96 -9.41 2.26
C ASP A 156 -6.81 -9.34 3.78
N GLU A 157 -6.66 -10.48 4.44
CA GLU A 157 -6.50 -10.52 5.90
C GLU A 157 -5.19 -9.85 6.33
N PHE A 158 -4.13 -10.09 5.58
CA PHE A 158 -2.85 -9.47 5.83
C PHE A 158 -2.91 -7.96 5.63
N ALA A 159 -3.61 -7.48 4.61
CA ALA A 159 -3.82 -6.07 4.35
C ALA A 159 -4.63 -5.40 5.48
N ARG A 160 -5.71 -6.02 5.97
CA ARG A 160 -6.47 -5.53 7.14
C ARG A 160 -5.59 -5.40 8.38
N ARG A 161 -4.70 -6.37 8.59
CA ARG A 161 -3.79 -6.35 9.73
C ARG A 161 -2.80 -5.20 9.65
N ILE A 162 -2.21 -4.93 8.49
CA ILE A 162 -1.30 -3.80 8.31
C ILE A 162 -2.05 -2.47 8.51
N ASP A 163 -3.24 -2.32 7.92
CA ASP A 163 -4.06 -1.12 8.10
C ASP A 163 -4.38 -0.87 9.58
N ALA A 164 -4.74 -1.92 10.32
CA ALA A 164 -4.98 -1.82 11.77
C ALA A 164 -3.73 -1.41 12.56
N LEU A 165 -2.54 -1.89 12.18
CA LEU A 165 -1.28 -1.48 12.80
C LEU A 165 -0.97 -0.01 12.55
N ILE A 166 -1.21 0.50 11.32
CA ILE A 166 -1.06 1.93 11.00
C ILE A 166 -2.04 2.78 11.82
N LEU A 167 -3.29 2.37 11.92
CA LEU A 167 -4.30 3.06 12.75
C LEU A 167 -3.92 3.08 14.23
N ASN A 168 -3.36 2.00 14.75
CA ASN A 168 -2.88 1.96 16.14
C ASN A 168 -1.70 2.90 16.35
N GLN A 169 -0.77 2.95 15.40
CA GLN A 169 0.35 3.90 15.44
C GLN A 169 -0.14 5.35 15.44
N PHE A 170 -1.12 5.67 14.60
CA PHE A 170 -1.77 6.98 14.57
C PHE A 170 -2.38 7.34 15.93
N ARG A 171 -3.13 6.42 16.54
CA ARG A 171 -3.76 6.63 17.85
C ARG A 171 -2.74 6.85 18.95
N ALA A 172 -1.66 6.07 18.95
CA ALA A 172 -0.58 6.20 19.93
C ALA A 172 0.15 7.55 19.86
N GLN A 173 0.15 8.20 18.69
CA GLN A 173 0.75 9.52 18.48
C GLN A 173 -0.23 10.67 18.75
N ALA A 174 -1.50 10.39 19.12
CA ALA A 174 -2.45 11.44 19.45
C ALA A 174 -2.00 12.18 20.71
N PRO A 175 -1.96 13.53 20.71
CA PRO A 175 -1.77 14.28 21.94
C PRO A 175 -2.94 13.95 22.88
N GLY A 176 -2.61 13.60 24.13
CA GLY A 176 -3.58 13.42 25.21
C GLY A 176 -4.28 14.74 25.57
#